data_3faa28dc573802d50f4eb00d6aa90961
#
_entry.id   3faa28dc573802d50f4eb00d6aa90961
#
_cell.length_a   1.000
_cell.length_b   1.000
_cell.length_c   1.000
_cell.angle_alpha   90.00
_cell.angle_beta   90.00
_cell.angle_gamma   90.00
#
_symmetry.space_group_name_H-M   'P 1'
#
loop_
_entity.id
_entity.type
_entity.pdbx_description
1 polymer ?
#
loop_
_entity_poly.entity_id
_entity_poly.type
_entity_poly.pdbx_seq_one_letter_code
_entity_poly.pdbx_strand_id
1 'polypeptide(L)' 'MTTPLDGLPRGIGRPATGALAAAGYTRLDQLAGVPERDLAQLHGVGPKALRILREALAERGLSFG' A
#
# COMPACT_ATOMS: atom_id res chain seq x y z
N MET A 1 -10.05 -6.43 17.68
CA MET A 1 -10.68 -6.01 16.46
C MET A 1 -9.75 -6.05 15.28
N THR A 2 -10.10 -6.78 14.28
CA THR A 2 -9.25 -6.93 13.13
C THR A 2 -9.29 -5.70 12.25
N THR A 3 -8.14 -5.35 11.71
CA THR A 3 -8.09 -4.32 10.69
C THR A 3 -8.83 -4.83 9.47
N PRO A 4 -9.74 -4.05 8.92
CA PRO A 4 -10.44 -4.48 7.71
C PRO A 4 -9.44 -4.71 6.58
N LEU A 5 -9.69 -5.77 5.82
CA LEU A 5 -8.87 -6.05 4.65
C LEU A 5 -9.01 -4.98 3.59
N ASP A 6 -10.07 -4.21 3.67
CA ASP A 6 -10.39 -3.18 2.69
C ASP A 6 -9.80 -1.83 3.04
N GLY A 7 -8.86 -1.78 3.98
CA GLY A 7 -8.17 -0.54 4.32
C GLY A 7 -6.69 -0.64 4.02
N LEU A 8 -6.02 0.51 4.05
CA LEU A 8 -4.58 0.59 3.94
C LEU A 8 -3.97 0.71 5.34
N PRO A 9 -2.73 0.22 5.55
CA PRO A 9 -2.08 0.34 6.84
C PRO A 9 -1.91 1.81 7.24
N ARG A 10 -2.12 2.11 8.51
CA ARG A 10 -1.99 3.49 9.00
C ARG A 10 -0.56 3.97 8.97
N GLY A 11 0.39 3.06 9.14
CA GLY A 11 1.79 3.43 9.23
C GLY A 11 2.36 4.11 8.00
N ILE A 12 1.66 4.03 6.86
CA ILE A 12 2.16 4.66 5.64
C ILE A 12 1.95 6.18 5.65
N GLY A 13 1.07 6.69 6.51
CA GLY A 13 0.84 8.12 6.61
C GLY A 13 -0.17 8.67 5.62
N ARG A 14 -0.63 9.90 5.88
CA ARG A 14 -1.63 10.54 5.04
C ARG A 14 -1.16 10.79 3.60
N PRO A 15 0.07 11.28 3.37
CA PRO A 15 0.49 11.53 2.00
C PRO A 15 0.44 10.28 1.13
N ALA A 16 0.91 9.16 1.66
CA ALA A 16 0.89 7.91 0.89
C ALA A 16 -0.53 7.41 0.71
N THR A 17 -1.36 7.49 1.76
CA THR A 17 -2.74 7.06 1.66
C THR A 17 -3.49 7.87 0.61
N GLY A 18 -3.30 9.19 0.61
CA GLY A 18 -3.94 10.05 -0.37
C GLY A 18 -3.46 9.79 -1.79
N ALA A 19 -2.15 9.57 -1.95
CA ALA A 19 -1.58 9.30 -3.26
C ALA A 19 -2.11 7.99 -3.83
N LEU A 20 -2.19 6.96 -3.00
CA LEU A 20 -2.71 5.67 -3.43
C LEU A 20 -4.19 5.76 -3.78
N ALA A 21 -4.97 6.48 -2.96
CA ALA A 21 -6.39 6.64 -3.23
C ALA A 21 -6.60 7.36 -4.56
N ALA A 22 -5.80 8.40 -4.83
CA ALA A 22 -5.89 9.14 -6.08
C ALA A 22 -5.57 8.26 -7.27
N ALA A 23 -4.72 7.26 -7.08
CA ALA A 23 -4.36 6.32 -8.14
C ALA A 23 -5.33 5.14 -8.23
N GLY A 24 -6.35 5.12 -7.39
CA GLY A 24 -7.35 4.06 -7.43
C GLY A 24 -7.13 2.93 -6.43
N TYR A 25 -6.15 3.07 -5.54
CA TYR A 25 -5.85 2.03 -4.56
C TYR A 25 -6.34 2.46 -3.19
N THR A 26 -7.45 1.89 -2.77
CA THR A 26 -8.04 2.20 -1.46
C THR A 26 -7.97 1.00 -0.51
N ARG A 27 -7.57 -0.16 -1.00
CA ARG A 27 -7.48 -1.38 -0.21
C ARG A 27 -6.14 -2.05 -0.42
N LEU A 28 -5.66 -2.73 0.61
CA LEU A 28 -4.36 -3.39 0.56
C LEU A 28 -4.30 -4.47 -0.52
N ASP A 29 -5.36 -5.25 -0.67
CA ASP A 29 -5.36 -6.35 -1.62
C ASP A 29 -5.25 -5.87 -3.07
N GLN A 30 -5.62 -4.61 -3.34
CA GLN A 30 -5.49 -4.05 -4.69
C GLN A 30 -4.04 -3.87 -5.09
N LEU A 31 -3.12 -3.85 -4.12
CA LEU A 31 -1.71 -3.68 -4.39
C LEU A 31 -1.00 -4.98 -4.74
N ALA A 32 -1.64 -6.12 -4.50
CA ALA A 32 -1.07 -7.40 -4.83
C ALA A 32 -0.89 -7.49 -6.35
N GLY A 33 0.31 -7.87 -6.77
CA GLY A 33 0.62 -7.97 -8.19
C GLY A 33 0.98 -6.67 -8.87
N VAL A 34 0.85 -5.53 -8.19
CA VAL A 34 1.24 -4.23 -8.76
C VAL A 34 2.74 -4.08 -8.62
N PRO A 35 3.46 -3.67 -9.67
CA PRO A 35 4.90 -3.44 -9.57
C PRO A 35 5.21 -2.36 -8.54
N GLU A 36 6.15 -2.66 -7.65
CA GLU A 36 6.51 -1.72 -6.59
C GLU A 36 6.97 -0.39 -7.15
N ARG A 37 7.69 -0.40 -8.26
CA ARG A 37 8.20 0.83 -8.85
C ARG A 37 7.09 1.75 -9.34
N ASP A 38 5.95 1.18 -9.74
CA ASP A 38 4.82 2.01 -10.15
C ASP A 38 4.29 2.80 -8.96
N LEU A 39 4.24 2.17 -7.80
CA LEU A 39 3.81 2.86 -6.58
C LEU A 39 4.85 3.86 -6.11
N ALA A 40 6.13 3.55 -6.31
CA ALA A 40 7.21 4.44 -5.90
C ALA A 40 7.20 5.76 -6.68
N GLN A 41 6.60 5.78 -7.85
CA GLN A 41 6.50 7.00 -8.65
C GLN A 41 5.39 7.93 -8.18
N LEU A 42 4.50 7.45 -7.33
CA LEU A 42 3.42 8.29 -6.84
C LEU A 42 3.96 9.29 -5.82
N HIS A 43 3.61 10.56 -6.03
CA HIS A 43 4.02 11.60 -5.09
C HIS A 43 3.38 11.34 -3.73
N GLY A 44 4.19 11.30 -2.70
CA GLY A 44 3.72 11.01 -1.35
C GLY A 44 3.96 9.58 -0.91
N VAL A 45 4.35 8.69 -1.82
CA VAL A 45 4.68 7.31 -1.49
C VAL A 45 6.21 7.18 -1.45
N GLY A 46 6.76 7.08 -0.25
CA GLY A 46 8.21 6.97 -0.05
C GLY A 46 8.64 5.55 0.31
N PRO A 47 9.97 5.37 0.52
CA PRO A 47 10.50 4.03 0.82
C PRO A 47 9.90 3.42 2.08
N LYS A 48 9.64 4.24 3.09
CA LYS A 48 9.07 3.74 4.33
C LYS A 48 7.66 3.21 4.12
N ALA A 49 6.85 3.94 3.35
CA ALA A 49 5.50 3.51 3.05
C ALA A 49 5.51 2.21 2.25
N LEU A 50 6.41 2.10 1.27
CA LEU A 50 6.51 0.89 0.46
C LEU A 50 6.90 -0.31 1.31
N ARG A 51 7.81 -0.12 2.27
CA ARG A 51 8.23 -1.20 3.15
C ARG A 51 7.06 -1.68 4.00
N ILE A 52 6.30 -0.75 4.55
CA ILE A 52 5.14 -1.09 5.38
C ILE A 52 4.11 -1.84 4.55
N LEU A 53 3.86 -1.37 3.34
CA LEU A 53 2.91 -2.04 2.45
C LEU A 53 3.38 -3.45 2.08
N ARG A 54 4.67 -3.59 1.81
CA ARG A 54 5.23 -4.90 1.47
C ARG A 54 5.06 -5.88 2.63
N GLU A 55 5.34 -5.42 3.85
CA GLU A 55 5.20 -6.26 5.02
C GLU A 55 3.74 -6.63 5.27
N ALA A 56 2.84 -5.67 5.09
CA ALA A 56 1.41 -5.93 5.27
C ALA A 56 0.89 -6.94 4.26
N LEU A 57 1.34 -6.85 3.01
CA LEU A 57 0.97 -7.81 1.99
C LEU A 57 1.52 -9.20 2.33
N ALA A 58 2.77 -9.27 2.80
CA ALA A 58 3.39 -10.53 3.14
C ALA A 58 2.63 -11.25 4.24
N GLU A 59 2.10 -10.51 5.21
CA GLU A 59 1.32 -11.08 6.29
C GLU A 59 0.06 -11.78 5.78
N ARG A 60 -0.38 -11.41 4.60
CA ARG A 60 -1.57 -12.01 3.99
C ARG A 60 -1.23 -12.98 2.86
N GLY A 61 0.05 -13.30 2.72
CA GLY A 61 0.50 -14.18 1.66
C GLY A 61 0.52 -13.54 0.29
N LEU A 62 0.53 -12.20 0.24
CA LEU A 62 0.54 -11.45 -1.01
C LEU A 62 1.87 -10.74 -1.20
N SER A 63 2.08 -10.23 -2.39
CA SER A 63 3.30 -9.48 -2.69
C SER A 63 3.05 -8.53 -3.86
N PHE A 64 3.95 -7.56 -4.01
CA PHE A 64 3.98 -6.73 -5.21
C PHE A 64 4.35 -7.57 -6.42
N GLY A 65 4.00 -7.05 -7.59
CA GLY A 65 4.34 -7.72 -8.84
C GLY A 65 5.80 -7.63 -9.24
#